data_1742588e90bf4ea393af66d1fbe90562
#
_entry.id   1742588e90bf4ea393af66d1fbe90562
#
_cell.length_a   1.000
_cell.length_b   1.000
_cell.length_c   1.000
_cell.angle_alpha   90.00
_cell.angle_beta   90.00
_cell.angle_gamma   90.00
#
_symmetry.space_group_name_H-M   'P 1'
#
loop_
_entity.id
_entity.type
_entity.pdbx_description
1 polymer ?
#
loop_
_entity_poly.entity_id
_entity_poly.type
_entity_poly.pdbx_seq_one_letter_code
_entity_poly.pdbx_strand_id
1 'polypeptide(L)' 'MANFYRIEELTSEGWTLIENQAAKVTKERCDELLTQYVDGGQNPNRLRAVPVQDV' A
#
# COMPACT_ATOMS: atom_id res chain seq x y z
N MET A 1 -1.24 9.58 -15.90
CA MET A 1 -1.50 9.86 -14.46
C MET A 1 -1.99 8.59 -13.80
N ALA A 2 -1.42 8.23 -12.66
CA ALA A 2 -1.84 7.02 -11.95
C ALA A 2 -3.17 7.26 -11.27
N ASN A 3 -4.14 6.38 -11.51
CA ASN A 3 -5.46 6.46 -10.89
C ASN A 3 -5.57 5.49 -9.72
N PHE A 4 -4.60 4.59 -9.59
CA PHE A 4 -4.63 3.53 -8.58
C PHE A 4 -3.27 3.42 -7.92
N TYR A 5 -3.27 2.82 -6.74
CA TYR A 5 -2.06 2.60 -5.96
C TYR A 5 -2.06 1.19 -5.40
N ARG A 6 -0.88 0.71 -5.08
CA ARG A 6 -0.75 -0.52 -4.30
C ARG A 6 0.08 -0.21 -3.07
N ILE A 7 -0.18 -0.95 -2.00
CA ILE A 7 0.53 -0.76 -0.76
C ILE A 7 1.55 -1.87 -0.60
N GLU A 8 2.80 -1.48 -0.38
CA GLU A 8 3.90 -2.40 -0.18
C GLU A 8 4.45 -2.26 1.22
N GLU A 9 4.95 -3.37 1.75
CA GLU A 9 5.62 -3.37 3.04
C GLU A 9 7.08 -3.76 2.85
N LEU A 10 7.93 -3.24 3.72
CA LEU A 10 9.35 -3.59 3.72
C LEU A 10 9.55 -4.86 4.53
N THR A 11 10.04 -5.90 3.87
CA THR A 11 10.35 -7.18 4.49
C THR A 11 11.83 -7.48 4.34
N SER A 12 12.27 -8.62 4.88
CA SER A 12 13.65 -9.06 4.70
C SER A 12 14.01 -9.30 3.24
N GLU A 13 13.02 -9.46 2.38
CA GLU A 13 13.22 -9.65 0.94
C GLU A 13 13.09 -8.35 0.16
N GLY A 14 12.88 -7.22 0.84
CA GLY A 14 12.67 -5.93 0.24
C GLY A 14 11.21 -5.52 0.26
N TRP A 15 10.82 -4.64 -0.67
CA TRP A 15 9.45 -4.16 -0.74
C TRP A 15 8.55 -5.17 -1.44
N THR A 16 7.52 -5.64 -0.75
CA THR A 16 6.58 -6.62 -1.30
C THR A 16 5.15 -6.14 -1.10
N LEU A 17 4.23 -6.64 -1.93
CA LEU A 17 2.80 -6.32 -1.77
C LEU A 17 2.33 -6.81 -0.40
N ILE A 18 1.64 -5.92 0.35
CA ILE A 18 1.25 -6.25 1.72
C ILE A 18 0.13 -7.29 1.76
N GLU A 19 -0.85 -7.17 0.87
CA GLU A 19 -1.93 -8.16 0.75
C GLU A 19 -2.67 -7.95 -0.56
N ASN A 20 -3.40 -8.96 -1.00
CA ASN A 20 -4.05 -8.93 -2.30
C ASN A 20 -5.06 -7.81 -2.45
N GLN A 21 -5.79 -7.45 -1.39
CA GLN A 21 -6.77 -6.37 -1.48
C GLN A 21 -6.14 -5.00 -1.67
N ALA A 22 -4.84 -4.87 -1.40
CA ALA A 22 -4.10 -3.62 -1.56
C ALA A 22 -3.31 -3.57 -2.85
N ALA A 23 -3.57 -4.48 -3.79
CA ALA A 23 -2.83 -4.56 -5.06
C ALA A 23 -3.21 -3.44 -6.02
N LYS A 24 -4.45 -2.97 -5.97
CA LYS A 24 -4.92 -1.93 -6.87
C LYS A 24 -6.11 -1.23 -6.19
N VAL A 25 -5.87 -0.05 -5.64
CA VAL A 25 -6.88 0.69 -4.89
C VAL A 25 -6.84 2.15 -5.29
N THR A 26 -7.97 2.84 -5.12
CA THR A 26 -8.02 4.28 -5.33
C THR A 26 -7.19 4.98 -4.25
N LYS A 27 -6.91 6.28 -4.46
CA LYS A 27 -6.15 7.05 -3.49
C LYS A 27 -6.87 7.09 -2.14
N GLU A 28 -8.18 7.32 -2.14
CA GLU A 28 -8.96 7.36 -0.90
C GLU A 28 -8.88 6.03 -0.17
N ARG A 29 -9.04 4.94 -0.90
CA ARG A 29 -8.98 3.61 -0.29
C ARG A 29 -7.58 3.31 0.20
N CYS A 30 -6.56 3.75 -0.53
CA CYS A 30 -5.17 3.59 -0.14
C CYS A 30 -4.91 4.28 1.21
N ASP A 31 -5.38 5.52 1.36
CA ASP A 31 -5.22 6.27 2.60
C ASP A 31 -5.92 5.57 3.76
N GLU A 32 -7.13 5.05 3.53
CA GLU A 32 -7.87 4.31 4.55
C GLU A 32 -7.10 3.05 5.00
N LEU A 33 -6.59 2.31 4.02
CA LEU A 33 -5.86 1.08 4.33
C LEU A 33 -4.57 1.36 5.08
N LEU A 34 -3.84 2.40 4.67
CA LEU A 34 -2.61 2.78 5.37
C LEU A 34 -2.91 3.12 6.82
N THR A 35 -3.98 3.87 7.07
CA THR A 35 -4.41 4.20 8.43
C THR A 35 -4.72 2.93 9.23
N GLN A 36 -5.46 2.00 8.62
CA GLN A 36 -5.79 0.74 9.27
C GLN A 36 -4.56 -0.08 9.63
N TYR A 37 -3.58 -0.14 8.72
CA TYR A 37 -2.36 -0.89 8.97
C TYR A 37 -1.56 -0.29 10.12
N VAL A 38 -1.43 1.04 10.14
CA VAL A 38 -0.70 1.72 11.21
C VAL A 38 -1.43 1.54 12.55
N ASP A 39 -2.77 1.67 12.55
CA ASP A 39 -3.56 1.44 13.75
C ASP A 39 -3.45 0.00 14.24
N GLY A 40 -3.23 -0.94 13.32
CA GLY A 40 -3.05 -2.35 13.67
C GLY A 40 -1.65 -2.71 14.12
N GLY A 41 -0.73 -1.74 14.21
CA GLY A 41 0.60 -1.97 14.72
C GLY A 41 1.71 -1.98 13.66
N GLN A 42 1.38 -1.76 12.39
CA GLN A 42 2.38 -1.68 11.33
C GLN A 42 3.18 -0.38 11.46
N ASN A 43 4.48 -0.47 11.20
CA ASN A 43 5.35 0.70 11.23
C ASN A 43 5.17 1.50 9.94
N PRO A 44 4.75 2.78 10.00
CA PRO A 44 4.54 3.56 8.78
C PRO A 44 5.81 3.73 7.95
N ASN A 45 6.98 3.66 8.55
CA ASN A 45 8.24 3.74 7.80
C ASN A 45 8.51 2.50 6.97
N ARG A 46 7.75 1.43 7.19
CA ARG A 46 7.87 0.17 6.45
C ARG A 46 6.69 -0.04 5.49
N LEU A 47 5.92 1.01 5.25
CA LEU A 47 4.79 0.98 4.33
C LEU A 47 4.99 2.05 3.27
N ARG A 48 4.55 1.77 2.06
CA ARG A 48 4.56 2.78 1.02
C ARG A 48 3.43 2.53 0.03
N ALA A 49 2.94 3.62 -0.57
CA ALA A 49 1.97 3.56 -1.65
C ALA A 49 2.71 3.75 -2.97
N VAL A 50 2.52 2.84 -3.90
CA VAL A 50 3.19 2.87 -5.20
C VAL A 50 2.13 3.06 -6.27
N PRO A 51 2.29 4.06 -7.17
CA PRO A 51 1.34 4.24 -8.26
C PRO A 51 1.29 2.99 -9.16
N VAL A 52 0.08 2.61 -9.54
CA VAL A 52 -0.13 1.49 -10.45
C VAL A 52 -0.74 2.06 -11.72
N GLN A 53 -0.09 1.84 -12.83
CA GLN A 53 -0.64 2.27 -14.11
C GLN A 53 -1.69 1.28 -14.57
N ASP A 54 -2.85 1.85 -14.92
CA ASP A 54 -3.96 1.07 -15.46
C ASP A 54 -3.89 1.20 -16.99
N VAL A 55 -3.25 0.25 -17.60
CA VAL A 55 -3.05 0.26 -19.07
C VAL A 55 -4.09 -0.59 -19.74
#